data_b4688172a6a71aa93fa811781e5a631c
#
_entry.id   b4688172a6a71aa93fa811781e5a631c
#
_cell.length_a   1.000
_cell.length_b   1.000
_cell.length_c   1.000
_cell.angle_alpha   90.00
_cell.angle_beta   90.00
_cell.angle_gamma   90.00
#
_symmetry.space_group_name_H-M   'P 1'
#
loop_
_entity.id
_entity.type
_entity.pdbx_description
1 polymer ?
#
loop_
_entity_poly.entity_id
_entity_poly.type
_entity_poly.pdbx_seq_one_letter_code
_entity_poly.pdbx_strand_id
1 'polypeptide(L)'
;MPSSPPESREFVLAGHSNKWALGTPRGHSGPPALVQRECFGRIGHFAVEETPLPRSEPYWNLFVEAASGRDAVLSYEGSQHVIGFLFMPKPGFDFIEPTVPGPLAPRAAIIPRRMVEARFAPSMGGLRSLLKRLQAAGANRCLVVGTPPPSDDLGRFEKEVRTSAFWAKTFEQQKFNIESAQFVTPRLLLKLWAVLQDVTEAATREAGGTFIRVPDSLRDANGFLAPEHRLRQDFTHAADSFGQEMLRHTLTA
;
A
#
# COMPACT_ATOMS: atom_id res chain seq x y z
N MET A 1 2.10 34.84 14.77
CA MET A 1 1.81 33.59 14.05
C MET A 1 3.12 33.14 13.42
N PRO A 2 3.69 31.98 13.74
CA PRO A 2 4.84 31.51 12.98
C PRO A 2 4.35 31.23 11.55
N SER A 3 5.02 31.84 10.56
CA SER A 3 4.78 31.56 9.16
C SER A 3 5.05 30.08 8.90
N SER A 4 4.10 29.36 8.28
CA SER A 4 4.34 27.99 7.81
C SER A 4 5.66 27.97 7.03
N PRO A 5 6.50 26.95 7.22
CA PRO A 5 7.72 26.83 6.42
C PRO A 5 7.34 26.82 4.94
N PRO A 6 8.13 27.44 4.06
CA PRO A 6 7.86 27.45 2.63
C PRO A 6 7.74 26.00 2.16
N GLU A 7 6.66 25.68 1.43
CA GLU A 7 6.48 24.36 0.84
C GLU A 7 7.72 24.00 0.03
N SER A 8 8.35 22.89 0.35
CA SER A 8 9.49 22.41 -0.43
C SER A 8 9.05 22.19 -1.87
N ARG A 9 9.77 22.78 -2.82
CA ARG A 9 9.55 22.54 -4.26
C ARG A 9 10.00 21.15 -4.70
N GLU A 10 10.65 20.40 -3.82
CA GLU A 10 11.19 19.07 -4.09
C GLU A 10 10.60 18.04 -3.15
N PHE A 11 10.47 16.82 -3.65
CA PHE A 11 10.14 15.64 -2.84
C PHE A 11 11.00 14.44 -3.28
N VAL A 12 11.18 13.50 -2.38
CA VAL A 12 11.74 12.19 -2.71
C VAL A 12 10.68 11.12 -2.48
N LEU A 13 10.54 10.17 -3.40
CA LEU A 13 9.57 9.08 -3.33
C LEU A 13 10.26 7.72 -3.36
N ALA A 14 9.89 6.88 -2.40
CA ALA A 14 10.30 5.48 -2.35
C ALA A 14 9.13 4.59 -1.93
N GLY A 15 9.30 3.29 -2.07
CA GLY A 15 8.29 2.34 -1.61
C GLY A 15 8.45 0.96 -2.21
N HIS A 16 7.51 0.08 -1.85
CA HIS A 16 7.33 -1.24 -2.42
C HIS A 16 6.57 -1.15 -3.76
N SER A 17 6.00 -2.25 -4.23
CA SER A 17 5.43 -2.36 -5.59
C SER A 17 4.42 -1.28 -5.99
N ASN A 18 3.63 -0.75 -5.06
CA ASN A 18 2.68 0.35 -5.33
C ASN A 18 3.35 1.68 -5.72
N LYS A 19 4.67 1.86 -5.50
CA LYS A 19 5.42 3.03 -5.94
C LYS A 19 5.33 3.28 -7.45
N TRP A 20 5.15 2.21 -8.23
CA TRP A 20 5.04 2.34 -9.69
C TRP A 20 3.80 3.09 -10.14
N ALA A 21 2.66 2.85 -9.48
CA ALA A 21 1.45 3.63 -9.73
C ALA A 21 1.69 5.12 -9.42
N LEU A 22 2.51 5.44 -8.42
CA LEU A 22 2.90 6.80 -8.05
C LEU A 22 3.93 7.44 -9.01
N GLY A 23 4.26 6.79 -10.12
CA GLY A 23 5.13 7.33 -11.17
C GLY A 23 6.61 6.95 -11.06
N THR A 24 6.99 6.05 -10.13
CA THR A 24 8.36 5.52 -10.09
C THR A 24 8.67 4.79 -11.42
N PRO A 25 9.78 5.10 -12.09
CA PRO A 25 10.19 4.42 -13.32
C PRO A 25 10.33 2.91 -13.15
N ARG A 26 9.87 2.17 -14.16
CA ARG A 26 10.05 0.70 -14.26
C ARG A 26 11.27 0.37 -15.11
N GLY A 27 11.77 -0.85 -14.98
CA GLY A 27 12.83 -1.38 -15.84
C GLY A 27 14.22 -0.84 -15.54
N HIS A 28 14.45 -0.29 -14.34
CA HIS A 28 15.79 0.05 -13.91
C HIS A 28 16.63 -1.21 -13.74
N SER A 29 17.84 -1.21 -14.27
CA SER A 29 18.84 -2.27 -14.07
C SER A 29 20.10 -1.67 -13.42
N GLY A 30 20.62 -2.33 -12.40
CA GLY A 30 21.80 -1.88 -11.67
C GLY A 30 21.53 -1.49 -10.21
N PRO A 31 22.50 -0.84 -9.57
CA PRO A 31 22.40 -0.45 -8.17
C PRO A 31 21.27 0.57 -7.95
N PRO A 32 20.75 0.70 -6.72
CA PRO A 32 19.76 1.71 -6.41
C PRO A 32 20.19 3.11 -6.84
N ALA A 33 19.27 3.87 -7.45
CA ALA A 33 19.52 5.19 -7.99
C ALA A 33 18.31 6.13 -7.78
N LEU A 34 18.50 7.42 -7.99
CA LEU A 34 17.44 8.42 -8.04
C LEU A 34 17.18 8.84 -9.49
N VAL A 35 15.93 8.81 -9.89
CA VAL A 35 15.47 9.34 -11.18
C VAL A 35 14.66 10.60 -10.91
N GLN A 36 15.09 11.72 -11.51
CA GLN A 36 14.42 13.01 -11.35
C GLN A 36 13.33 13.20 -12.41
N ARG A 37 12.18 13.72 -11.99
CA ARG A 37 11.05 14.09 -12.87
C ARG A 37 10.31 15.28 -12.30
N GLU A 38 9.74 16.09 -13.18
CA GLU A 38 8.78 17.11 -12.77
C GLU A 38 7.37 16.46 -12.61
N CYS A 39 6.72 16.75 -11.49
CA CYS A 39 5.39 16.26 -11.14
C CYS A 39 4.60 17.39 -10.45
N PHE A 40 3.51 17.84 -11.07
CA PHE A 40 2.60 18.86 -10.49
C PHE A 40 3.32 20.15 -10.04
N GLY A 41 4.27 20.63 -10.86
CA GLY A 41 5.03 21.84 -10.57
C GLY A 41 6.12 21.67 -9.50
N ARG A 42 6.40 20.45 -9.06
CA ARG A 42 7.45 20.10 -8.09
C ARG A 42 8.46 19.14 -8.72
N ILE A 43 9.66 19.15 -8.23
CA ILE A 43 10.72 18.23 -8.66
C ILE A 43 10.66 16.98 -7.77
N GLY A 44 10.37 15.83 -8.37
CA GLY A 44 10.36 14.52 -7.70
C GLY A 44 11.65 13.76 -7.96
N HIS A 45 12.21 13.19 -6.91
CA HIS A 45 13.34 12.26 -6.93
C HIS A 45 12.83 10.87 -6.60
N PHE A 46 12.75 9.98 -7.59
CA PHE A 46 12.18 8.66 -7.45
C PHE A 46 13.27 7.63 -7.18
N ALA A 47 13.24 6.99 -6.03
CA ALA A 47 14.15 5.89 -5.73
C ALA A 47 13.78 4.65 -6.55
N VAL A 48 14.73 4.18 -7.35
CA VAL A 48 14.58 3.01 -8.22
C VAL A 48 15.57 1.92 -7.83
N GLU A 49 15.18 0.68 -8.05
CA GLU A 49 15.98 -0.52 -7.87
C GLU A 49 15.47 -1.58 -8.86
N GLU A 50 16.31 -2.54 -9.23
CA GLU A 50 15.98 -3.61 -10.19
C GLU A 50 14.78 -4.45 -9.74
N THR A 51 14.65 -4.70 -8.44
CA THR A 51 13.54 -5.50 -7.90
C THR A 51 12.27 -4.68 -7.66
N PRO A 52 11.08 -5.24 -7.97
CA PRO A 52 9.80 -4.62 -7.63
C PRO A 52 9.54 -4.51 -6.13
N LEU A 53 10.19 -5.35 -5.34
CA LEU A 53 10.06 -5.39 -3.88
C LEU A 53 11.40 -5.03 -3.23
N PRO A 54 11.79 -3.74 -3.24
CA PRO A 54 13.06 -3.33 -2.69
C PRO A 54 13.11 -3.65 -1.20
N ARG A 55 14.05 -4.51 -0.85
CA ARG A 55 14.37 -4.87 0.53
C ARG A 55 15.82 -4.59 0.86
N SER A 56 16.58 -4.12 -0.14
CA SER A 56 17.98 -3.87 0.04
C SER A 56 18.20 -2.67 0.96
N GLU A 57 19.14 -2.80 1.85
CA GLU A 57 19.53 -1.70 2.72
C GLU A 57 20.07 -0.50 1.92
N PRO A 58 20.86 -0.68 0.85
CA PRO A 58 21.31 0.42 0.00
C PRO A 58 20.17 1.25 -0.60
N TYR A 59 19.06 0.63 -1.03
CA TYR A 59 17.89 1.35 -1.53
C TYR A 59 17.27 2.27 -0.47
N TRP A 60 17.08 1.76 0.74
CA TRP A 60 16.49 2.55 1.83
C TRP A 60 17.46 3.61 2.35
N ASN A 61 18.78 3.35 2.34
CA ASN A 61 19.79 4.35 2.70
C ASN A 61 19.78 5.50 1.70
N LEU A 62 19.76 5.21 0.40
CA LEU A 62 19.65 6.21 -0.66
C LEU A 62 18.42 7.11 -0.50
N PHE A 63 17.27 6.52 -0.20
CA PHE A 63 16.04 7.26 0.06
C PHE A 63 16.16 8.19 1.27
N VAL A 64 16.68 7.67 2.38
CA VAL A 64 16.87 8.43 3.62
C VAL A 64 17.83 9.60 3.41
N GLU A 65 18.96 9.38 2.74
CA GLU A 65 19.94 10.43 2.42
C GLU A 65 19.32 11.52 1.52
N ALA A 66 18.56 11.11 0.53
CA ALA A 66 17.90 12.05 -0.39
C ALA A 66 16.76 12.84 0.25
N ALA A 67 16.25 12.44 1.41
CA ALA A 67 15.14 13.11 2.07
C ALA A 67 15.54 14.41 2.79
N SER A 68 16.84 14.66 3.01
CA SER A 68 17.32 15.88 3.66
C SER A 68 16.82 17.13 2.94
N GLY A 69 16.11 18.02 3.65
CA GLY A 69 15.53 19.25 3.11
C GLY A 69 14.37 19.06 2.13
N ARG A 70 13.84 17.84 1.96
CA ARG A 70 12.73 17.50 1.05
C ARG A 70 11.56 16.87 1.79
N ASP A 71 10.40 16.86 1.13
CA ASP A 71 9.29 16.03 1.56
C ASP A 71 9.59 14.57 1.19
N ALA A 72 9.52 13.66 2.16
CA ALA A 72 9.68 12.24 1.93
C ALA A 72 8.29 11.59 1.73
N VAL A 73 8.02 11.07 0.53
CA VAL A 73 6.79 10.37 0.16
C VAL A 73 7.07 8.86 0.16
N LEU A 74 6.34 8.12 0.96
CA LEU A 74 6.56 6.70 1.19
C LEU A 74 5.33 5.86 0.88
N SER A 75 5.44 4.95 -0.11
CA SER A 75 4.47 3.88 -0.35
C SER A 75 4.98 2.59 0.32
N TYR A 76 4.59 2.37 1.58
CA TYR A 76 5.12 1.27 2.39
C TYR A 76 4.22 0.05 2.35
N GLU A 77 4.74 -1.08 1.86
CA GLU A 77 4.03 -2.36 1.69
C GLU A 77 2.69 -2.19 0.91
N GLY A 78 1.57 -2.69 1.41
CA GLY A 78 0.25 -2.32 0.91
C GLY A 78 -0.65 -3.45 0.45
N SER A 79 -0.11 -4.62 0.16
CA SER A 79 -0.91 -5.78 -0.28
C SER A 79 -1.14 -6.81 0.80
N GLN A 80 -0.83 -6.51 2.07
CA GLN A 80 -0.91 -7.48 3.18
C GLN A 80 -2.34 -7.99 3.39
N HIS A 81 -3.35 -7.14 3.18
CA HIS A 81 -4.76 -7.52 3.28
C HIS A 81 -5.16 -8.55 2.22
N VAL A 82 -4.50 -8.54 1.05
CA VAL A 82 -4.70 -9.56 0.01
C VAL A 82 -3.81 -10.77 0.28
N ILE A 83 -2.49 -10.57 0.34
CA ILE A 83 -1.52 -11.68 0.41
C ILE A 83 -1.69 -12.52 1.68
N GLY A 84 -1.96 -11.87 2.81
CA GLY A 84 -2.11 -12.55 4.11
C GLY A 84 -3.46 -13.21 4.34
N PHE A 85 -4.48 -12.83 3.54
CA PHE A 85 -5.87 -13.26 3.75
C PHE A 85 -6.57 -13.70 2.46
N LEU A 86 -5.81 -14.03 1.43
CA LEU A 86 -6.32 -14.45 0.13
C LEU A 86 -7.33 -15.60 0.22
N PHE A 87 -7.04 -16.52 1.12
CA PHE A 87 -7.86 -17.72 1.31
C PHE A 87 -8.56 -17.72 2.66
N MET A 88 -9.84 -18.10 2.60
CA MET A 88 -10.65 -18.27 3.78
C MET A 88 -10.16 -19.51 4.56
N PRO A 89 -9.80 -19.40 5.83
CA PRO A 89 -9.53 -20.55 6.67
C PRO A 89 -10.82 -21.36 6.91
N LYS A 90 -10.70 -22.57 7.42
CA LYS A 90 -11.84 -23.38 7.86
C LYS A 90 -11.79 -23.54 9.38
N PRO A 91 -12.81 -23.06 10.11
CA PRO A 91 -13.99 -22.31 9.66
C PRO A 91 -13.65 -20.93 9.13
N GLY A 92 -14.49 -20.40 8.23
CA GLY A 92 -14.40 -19.02 7.76
C GLY A 92 -14.62 -18.02 8.89
N PHE A 93 -14.08 -16.82 8.75
CA PHE A 93 -14.25 -15.75 9.73
C PHE A 93 -14.85 -14.49 9.11
N ASP A 94 -15.41 -13.64 9.96
CA ASP A 94 -15.76 -12.25 9.66
C ASP A 94 -15.62 -11.40 10.92
N PHE A 95 -15.73 -10.09 10.79
CA PHE A 95 -15.69 -9.14 11.90
C PHE A 95 -16.50 -7.89 11.58
N ILE A 96 -16.82 -7.10 12.62
CA ILE A 96 -17.49 -5.81 12.46
C ILE A 96 -16.44 -4.76 12.12
N GLU A 97 -16.65 -4.09 10.96
CA GLU A 97 -15.88 -2.93 10.52
C GLU A 97 -16.85 -1.77 10.26
N PRO A 98 -16.86 -0.73 11.13
CA PRO A 98 -17.86 0.34 11.04
C PRO A 98 -17.85 1.12 9.73
N THR A 99 -16.67 1.24 9.08
CA THR A 99 -16.50 1.99 7.83
C THR A 99 -16.90 1.16 6.59
N VAL A 100 -17.16 -0.15 6.77
CA VAL A 100 -17.63 -1.05 5.71
C VAL A 100 -18.93 -1.72 6.17
N PRO A 101 -20.05 -0.99 6.15
CA PRO A 101 -21.33 -1.48 6.68
C PRO A 101 -21.88 -2.66 5.85
N GLY A 102 -22.71 -3.48 6.50
CA GLY A 102 -23.47 -4.56 5.88
C GLY A 102 -23.44 -5.88 6.65
N PRO A 103 -24.15 -6.92 6.16
CA PRO A 103 -24.29 -8.15 6.87
C PRO A 103 -22.97 -8.89 7.04
N LEU A 104 -22.85 -9.61 8.15
CA LEU A 104 -21.76 -10.55 8.37
C LEU A 104 -21.92 -11.78 7.48
N ALA A 105 -20.80 -12.41 7.12
CA ALA A 105 -20.82 -13.62 6.31
C ALA A 105 -21.55 -14.76 7.02
N PRO A 106 -22.50 -15.45 6.36
CA PRO A 106 -23.22 -16.57 6.97
C PRO A 106 -22.26 -17.67 7.45
N ARG A 107 -22.49 -18.18 8.65
CA ARG A 107 -21.70 -19.28 9.24
C ARG A 107 -20.22 -18.96 9.49
N ALA A 108 -19.78 -17.72 9.36
CA ALA A 108 -18.44 -17.32 9.72
C ALA A 108 -18.28 -17.21 11.25
N ALA A 109 -17.10 -17.55 11.75
CA ALA A 109 -16.72 -17.24 13.12
C ALA A 109 -16.52 -15.72 13.24
N ILE A 110 -17.24 -15.07 14.15
CA ILE A 110 -17.09 -13.64 14.36
C ILE A 110 -15.93 -13.40 15.31
N ILE A 111 -14.87 -12.79 14.78
CA ILE A 111 -13.68 -12.47 15.57
C ILE A 111 -13.65 -10.98 15.94
N PRO A 112 -13.07 -10.61 17.07
CA PRO A 112 -12.86 -9.20 17.41
C PRO A 112 -11.93 -8.53 16.41
N ARG A 113 -12.25 -7.29 16.00
CA ARG A 113 -11.42 -6.46 15.09
C ARG A 113 -9.96 -6.37 15.54
N ARG A 114 -9.71 -6.26 16.85
CA ARG A 114 -8.35 -6.22 17.42
C ARG A 114 -7.47 -7.42 17.05
N MET A 115 -8.05 -8.58 16.73
CA MET A 115 -7.27 -9.74 16.28
C MET A 115 -6.73 -9.53 14.87
N VAL A 116 -7.49 -8.85 14.02
CA VAL A 116 -7.06 -8.45 12.68
C VAL A 116 -5.97 -7.38 12.77
N GLU A 117 -6.16 -6.37 13.63
CA GLU A 117 -5.14 -5.34 13.92
C GLU A 117 -3.83 -5.97 14.38
N ALA A 118 -3.90 -6.90 15.34
CA ALA A 118 -2.73 -7.61 15.87
C ALA A 118 -2.00 -8.43 14.78
N ARG A 119 -2.71 -8.86 13.72
CA ARG A 119 -2.10 -9.56 12.59
C ARG A 119 -1.29 -8.64 11.68
N PHE A 120 -1.72 -7.36 11.53
CA PHE A 120 -1.00 -6.37 10.73
C PHE A 120 0.10 -5.64 11.51
N ALA A 121 -0.06 -5.45 12.82
CA ALA A 121 0.84 -4.65 13.66
C ALA A 121 2.33 -5.00 13.55
N PRO A 122 2.76 -6.29 13.45
CA PRO A 122 4.17 -6.64 13.33
C PRO A 122 4.87 -6.05 12.09
N SER A 123 4.16 -5.93 10.96
CA SER A 123 4.72 -5.36 9.72
C SER A 123 5.01 -3.85 9.84
N MET A 124 4.41 -3.16 10.82
CA MET A 124 4.60 -1.72 11.03
C MET A 124 5.91 -1.35 11.74
N GLY A 125 6.65 -2.32 12.27
CA GLY A 125 7.94 -2.07 12.92
C GLY A 125 8.97 -1.43 11.98
N GLY A 126 9.06 -1.94 10.76
CA GLY A 126 9.92 -1.39 9.71
C GLY A 126 9.51 0.02 9.29
N LEU A 127 8.21 0.29 9.17
CA LEU A 127 7.68 1.62 8.87
C LEU A 127 8.10 2.64 9.93
N ARG A 128 7.88 2.33 11.21
CA ARG A 128 8.27 3.22 12.32
C ARG A 128 9.77 3.50 12.31
N SER A 129 10.59 2.48 12.10
CA SER A 129 12.05 2.62 12.03
C SER A 129 12.47 3.53 10.88
N LEU A 130 11.89 3.34 9.69
CA LEU A 130 12.20 4.14 8.50
C LEU A 130 11.80 5.61 8.69
N LEU A 131 10.60 5.87 9.25
CA LEU A 131 10.13 7.24 9.51
C LEU A 131 11.06 7.98 10.50
N LYS A 132 11.53 7.33 11.55
CA LYS A 132 12.51 7.90 12.48
C LYS A 132 13.84 8.23 11.78
N ARG A 133 14.29 7.38 10.86
CA ARG A 133 15.51 7.64 10.06
C ARG A 133 15.34 8.84 9.15
N LEU A 134 14.19 8.97 8.47
CA LEU A 134 13.87 10.12 7.61
C LEU A 134 13.87 11.44 8.40
N GLN A 135 13.26 11.45 9.58
CA GLN A 135 13.27 12.63 10.47
C GLN A 135 14.68 12.98 10.93
N ALA A 136 15.47 11.99 11.33
CA ALA A 136 16.86 12.18 11.74
C ALA A 136 17.75 12.69 10.57
N ALA A 137 17.42 12.34 9.34
CA ALA A 137 18.10 12.85 8.14
C ALA A 137 17.64 14.27 7.74
N GLY A 138 16.68 14.86 8.42
CA GLY A 138 16.20 16.23 8.15
C GLY A 138 15.16 16.31 7.04
N ALA A 139 14.31 15.28 6.86
CA ALA A 139 13.15 15.39 5.98
C ALA A 139 12.20 16.49 6.48
N ASN A 140 11.69 17.33 5.57
CA ASN A 140 10.76 18.41 5.91
C ASN A 140 9.42 17.84 6.40
N ARG A 141 8.85 16.89 5.66
CA ARG A 141 7.66 16.14 6.00
C ARG A 141 7.88 14.67 5.67
N CYS A 142 7.32 13.78 6.48
CA CYS A 142 7.28 12.33 6.19
C CYS A 142 5.84 11.95 5.88
N LEU A 143 5.53 11.73 4.61
CA LEU A 143 4.19 11.46 4.09
C LEU A 143 4.07 9.98 3.72
N VAL A 144 3.22 9.23 4.41
CA VAL A 144 2.96 7.82 4.10
C VAL A 144 1.65 7.72 3.33
N VAL A 145 1.73 7.16 2.14
CA VAL A 145 0.59 7.08 1.21
C VAL A 145 -0.22 5.83 1.48
N GLY A 146 -1.54 5.99 1.60
CA GLY A 146 -2.48 4.89 1.71
C GLY A 146 -2.45 3.97 0.48
N THR A 147 -2.63 2.68 0.71
CA THR A 147 -2.60 1.68 -0.35
C THR A 147 -3.93 1.60 -1.08
N PRO A 148 -3.95 1.20 -2.36
CA PRO A 148 -5.20 1.07 -3.10
C PRO A 148 -6.21 0.16 -2.40
N PRO A 149 -7.51 0.51 -2.42
CA PRO A 149 -8.56 -0.41 -2.00
C PRO A 149 -8.58 -1.67 -2.88
N PRO A 150 -9.10 -2.80 -2.40
CA PRO A 150 -9.26 -3.98 -3.24
C PRO A 150 -10.28 -3.73 -4.36
N SER A 151 -10.20 -4.53 -5.42
CA SER A 151 -11.24 -4.64 -6.44
C SER A 151 -12.36 -5.56 -5.94
N ASP A 152 -13.60 -5.33 -6.40
CA ASP A 152 -14.74 -6.21 -6.17
C ASP A 152 -14.87 -7.35 -7.20
N ASP A 153 -14.04 -7.36 -8.24
CA ASP A 153 -14.05 -8.37 -9.30
C ASP A 153 -13.39 -9.69 -8.85
N LEU A 154 -14.14 -10.45 -8.06
CA LEU A 154 -13.69 -11.73 -7.51
C LEU A 154 -13.43 -12.78 -8.61
N GLY A 155 -14.25 -12.82 -9.65
CA GLY A 155 -14.10 -13.80 -10.73
C GLY A 155 -12.79 -13.65 -11.49
N ARG A 156 -12.41 -12.40 -11.77
CA ARG A 156 -11.12 -12.08 -12.38
C ARG A 156 -9.96 -12.42 -11.44
N PHE A 157 -10.10 -12.10 -10.18
CA PHE A 157 -9.14 -12.41 -9.13
C PHE A 157 -8.87 -13.92 -9.02
N GLU A 158 -9.91 -14.74 -8.93
CA GLU A 158 -9.78 -16.20 -8.88
C GLU A 158 -9.11 -16.75 -10.14
N LYS A 159 -9.50 -16.26 -11.32
CA LYS A 159 -8.89 -16.66 -12.59
C LYS A 159 -7.39 -16.35 -12.61
N GLU A 160 -7.01 -15.13 -12.23
CA GLU A 160 -5.59 -14.72 -12.21
C GLU A 160 -4.78 -15.58 -11.25
N VAL A 161 -5.28 -15.80 -10.03
CA VAL A 161 -4.61 -16.64 -9.03
C VAL A 161 -4.42 -18.08 -9.55
N ARG A 162 -5.43 -18.65 -10.20
CA ARG A 162 -5.37 -20.02 -10.73
C ARG A 162 -4.47 -20.18 -11.96
N THR A 163 -4.27 -19.11 -12.74
CA THR A 163 -3.53 -19.16 -14.01
C THR A 163 -2.13 -18.55 -13.96
N SER A 164 -1.82 -17.78 -12.91
CA SER A 164 -0.53 -17.10 -12.76
C SER A 164 0.58 -18.04 -12.31
N ALA A 165 1.69 -18.06 -13.04
CA ALA A 165 2.89 -18.80 -12.65
C ALA A 165 3.47 -18.33 -11.29
N PHE A 166 3.32 -17.04 -10.97
CA PHE A 166 3.74 -16.49 -9.69
C PHE A 166 2.97 -17.14 -8.53
N TRP A 167 1.64 -17.21 -8.64
CA TRP A 167 0.80 -17.80 -7.61
C TRP A 167 1.01 -19.31 -7.51
N ALA A 168 1.13 -20.02 -8.64
CA ALA A 168 1.42 -21.44 -8.67
C ALA A 168 2.69 -21.78 -7.86
N LYS A 169 3.77 -21.03 -8.10
CA LYS A 169 5.04 -21.19 -7.36
C LYS A 169 4.87 -20.88 -5.86
N THR A 170 4.11 -19.84 -5.52
CA THR A 170 3.83 -19.46 -4.13
C THR A 170 3.07 -20.57 -3.40
N PHE A 171 2.08 -21.18 -4.04
CA PHE A 171 1.30 -22.28 -3.45
C PHE A 171 2.10 -23.55 -3.29
N GLU A 172 2.93 -23.87 -4.28
CA GLU A 172 3.85 -25.01 -4.19
C GLU A 172 4.78 -24.88 -2.97
N GLN A 173 5.39 -23.69 -2.80
CA GLN A 173 6.24 -23.39 -1.64
C GLN A 173 5.51 -23.49 -0.30
N GLN A 174 4.24 -23.08 -0.26
CA GLN A 174 3.41 -23.14 0.94
C GLN A 174 2.71 -24.49 1.13
N LYS A 175 2.91 -25.45 0.21
CA LYS A 175 2.21 -26.77 0.17
C LYS A 175 0.68 -26.60 0.21
N PHE A 176 0.18 -25.60 -0.50
CA PHE A 176 -1.23 -25.24 -0.50
C PHE A 176 -1.91 -25.74 -1.76
N ASN A 177 -3.07 -26.43 -1.60
CA ASN A 177 -3.87 -26.90 -2.73
C ASN A 177 -4.88 -25.84 -3.16
N ILE A 178 -4.60 -25.18 -4.28
CA ILE A 178 -5.43 -24.12 -4.86
C ILE A 178 -6.82 -24.62 -5.31
N GLU A 179 -6.95 -25.90 -5.72
CA GLU A 179 -8.20 -26.46 -6.22
C GLU A 179 -9.27 -26.57 -5.12
N SER A 180 -8.83 -26.81 -3.88
CA SER A 180 -9.70 -26.90 -2.72
C SER A 180 -9.84 -25.58 -1.96
N ALA A 181 -9.19 -24.51 -2.43
CA ALA A 181 -9.18 -23.23 -1.76
C ALA A 181 -10.51 -22.49 -1.89
N GLN A 182 -10.98 -21.96 -0.77
CA GLN A 182 -12.07 -21.00 -0.75
C GLN A 182 -11.47 -19.59 -0.65
N PHE A 183 -11.79 -18.75 -1.62
CA PHE A 183 -11.34 -17.34 -1.60
C PHE A 183 -12.16 -16.50 -0.61
N VAL A 184 -11.54 -15.50 -0.03
CA VAL A 184 -12.25 -14.50 0.76
C VAL A 184 -13.19 -13.67 -0.12
N THR A 185 -14.28 -13.19 0.46
CA THR A 185 -15.21 -12.33 -0.27
C THR A 185 -14.60 -10.94 -0.51
N PRO A 186 -14.97 -10.22 -1.58
CA PRO A 186 -14.52 -8.85 -1.80
C PRO A 186 -14.80 -7.95 -0.60
N ARG A 187 -15.96 -8.11 0.03
CA ARG A 187 -16.34 -7.35 1.21
C ARG A 187 -15.40 -7.59 2.40
N LEU A 188 -15.00 -8.84 2.64
CA LEU A 188 -14.04 -9.14 3.70
C LEU A 188 -12.67 -8.54 3.38
N LEU A 189 -12.23 -8.57 2.10
CA LEU A 189 -11.01 -7.87 1.69
C LEU A 189 -11.09 -6.37 1.92
N LEU A 190 -12.24 -5.75 1.67
CA LEU A 190 -12.45 -4.31 1.93
C LEU A 190 -12.38 -3.99 3.42
N LYS A 191 -12.98 -4.82 4.29
CA LYS A 191 -12.85 -4.70 5.75
C LYS A 191 -11.40 -4.83 6.20
N LEU A 192 -10.67 -5.82 5.68
CA LEU A 192 -9.25 -6.03 5.98
C LEU A 192 -8.38 -4.85 5.52
N TRP A 193 -8.69 -4.28 4.34
CA TRP A 193 -8.04 -3.07 3.85
C TRP A 193 -8.28 -1.88 4.79
N ALA A 194 -9.51 -1.67 5.24
CA ALA A 194 -9.83 -0.58 6.16
C ALA A 194 -9.02 -0.69 7.47
N VAL A 195 -8.95 -1.90 8.06
CA VAL A 195 -8.11 -2.14 9.24
C VAL A 195 -6.64 -1.88 8.95
N LEU A 196 -6.12 -2.31 7.79
CA LEU A 196 -4.72 -2.04 7.41
C LEU A 196 -4.45 -0.55 7.30
N GLN A 197 -5.38 0.25 6.73
CA GLN A 197 -5.24 1.72 6.68
C GLN A 197 -5.13 2.30 8.09
N ASP A 198 -6.00 1.89 9.01
CA ASP A 198 -6.01 2.40 10.39
C ASP A 198 -4.74 2.03 11.15
N VAL A 199 -4.26 0.78 11.00
CA VAL A 199 -3.00 0.32 11.64
C VAL A 199 -1.79 1.06 11.06
N THR A 200 -1.78 1.32 9.75
CA THR A 200 -0.71 2.08 9.10
C THR A 200 -0.73 3.54 9.52
N GLU A 201 -1.92 4.16 9.60
CA GLU A 201 -2.07 5.54 10.09
C GLU A 201 -1.61 5.68 11.53
N ALA A 202 -2.02 4.77 12.42
CA ALA A 202 -1.59 4.78 13.81
C ALA A 202 -0.07 4.68 13.94
N ALA A 203 0.56 3.74 13.23
CA ALA A 203 2.00 3.56 13.21
C ALA A 203 2.75 4.77 12.64
N THR A 204 2.19 5.40 11.60
CA THR A 204 2.74 6.61 10.98
C THR A 204 2.71 7.78 11.95
N ARG A 205 1.56 8.00 12.60
CA ARG A 205 1.37 9.09 13.57
C ARG A 205 2.24 8.92 14.82
N GLU A 206 2.33 7.69 15.35
CA GLU A 206 3.23 7.36 16.48
C GLU A 206 4.70 7.66 16.16
N ALA A 207 5.09 7.51 14.91
CA ALA A 207 6.46 7.81 14.44
C ALA A 207 6.62 9.27 13.97
N GLY A 208 5.63 10.16 14.17
CA GLY A 208 5.72 11.58 13.81
C GLY A 208 5.56 11.88 12.32
N GLY A 209 5.05 10.94 11.53
CA GLY A 209 4.71 11.14 10.12
C GLY A 209 3.25 11.53 9.90
N THR A 210 2.91 11.86 8.68
CA THR A 210 1.54 12.13 8.22
C THR A 210 1.07 11.01 7.29
N PHE A 211 -0.05 10.38 7.63
CA PHE A 211 -0.68 9.39 6.76
C PHE A 211 -1.66 10.05 5.82
N ILE A 212 -1.55 9.78 4.54
CA ILE A 212 -2.42 10.31 3.49
C ILE A 212 -3.40 9.21 3.08
N ARG A 213 -4.63 9.32 3.56
CA ARG A 213 -5.69 8.37 3.23
C ARG A 213 -6.05 8.43 1.75
N VAL A 214 -6.50 7.30 1.21
CA VAL A 214 -7.06 7.24 -0.14
C VAL A 214 -8.35 8.08 -0.20
N PRO A 215 -8.41 9.11 -1.05
CA PRO A 215 -9.60 9.96 -1.17
C PRO A 215 -10.80 9.20 -1.76
N ASP A 216 -12.01 9.65 -1.43
CA ASP A 216 -13.24 9.02 -1.89
C ASP A 216 -13.37 9.02 -3.42
N SER A 217 -12.81 10.02 -4.10
CA SER A 217 -12.80 10.12 -5.56
C SER A 217 -12.09 8.95 -6.28
N LEU A 218 -11.25 8.19 -5.57
CA LEU A 218 -10.56 7.02 -6.11
C LEU A 218 -11.28 5.69 -5.80
N ARG A 219 -12.44 5.80 -5.15
CA ARG A 219 -13.27 4.65 -4.75
C ARG A 219 -14.63 4.68 -5.46
N ASP A 220 -15.20 3.52 -5.69
CA ASP A 220 -16.58 3.42 -6.12
C ASP A 220 -17.57 3.66 -4.97
N ALA A 221 -18.87 3.66 -5.27
CA ALA A 221 -19.93 3.88 -4.29
C ALA A 221 -19.96 2.84 -3.15
N ASN A 222 -19.31 1.69 -3.33
CA ASN A 222 -19.21 0.63 -2.33
C ASN A 222 -17.88 0.65 -1.55
N GLY A 223 -16.98 1.58 -1.88
CA GLY A 223 -15.68 1.76 -1.25
C GLY A 223 -14.53 0.96 -1.87
N PHE A 224 -14.78 0.18 -2.92
CA PHE A 224 -13.75 -0.53 -3.69
C PHE A 224 -12.97 0.43 -4.60
N LEU A 225 -11.84 -0.04 -5.13
CA LEU A 225 -11.11 0.71 -6.15
C LEU A 225 -12.01 0.98 -7.35
N ALA A 226 -12.12 2.24 -7.75
CA ALA A 226 -12.95 2.62 -8.89
C ALA A 226 -12.47 1.93 -10.19
N PRO A 227 -13.38 1.49 -11.09
CA PRO A 227 -13.05 0.67 -12.24
C PRO A 227 -11.97 1.25 -13.16
N GLU A 228 -11.95 2.57 -13.35
CA GLU A 228 -10.97 3.31 -14.18
C GLU A 228 -9.54 3.29 -13.61
N HIS A 229 -9.41 2.95 -12.34
CA HIS A 229 -8.12 2.86 -11.63
C HIS A 229 -7.60 1.44 -11.49
N ARG A 230 -8.32 0.44 -12.02
CA ARG A 230 -7.94 -0.99 -11.94
C ARG A 230 -6.98 -1.37 -13.05
N LEU A 231 -5.96 -2.14 -12.72
CA LEU A 231 -5.16 -2.81 -13.74
C LEU A 231 -5.92 -4.02 -14.29
N ARG A 232 -5.90 -4.19 -15.62
CA ARG A 232 -6.61 -5.31 -16.26
C ARG A 232 -6.01 -6.67 -15.98
N GLN A 233 -4.73 -6.74 -15.63
CA GLN A 233 -3.97 -7.99 -15.50
C GLN A 233 -3.42 -8.21 -14.08
N ASP A 234 -3.77 -7.34 -13.14
CA ASP A 234 -3.25 -7.40 -11.78
C ASP A 234 -4.31 -6.85 -10.81
N PHE A 235 -4.73 -7.68 -9.88
CA PHE A 235 -5.72 -7.30 -8.87
C PHE A 235 -5.09 -6.78 -7.56
N THR A 236 -3.77 -6.86 -7.43
CA THR A 236 -3.03 -6.44 -6.23
C THR A 236 -2.53 -5.01 -6.32
N HIS A 237 -2.47 -4.46 -7.53
CA HIS A 237 -1.98 -3.11 -7.80
C HIS A 237 -3.03 -2.26 -8.50
N ALA A 238 -2.92 -0.95 -8.34
CA ALA A 238 -3.72 0.02 -9.06
C ALA A 238 -3.01 0.51 -10.33
N ALA A 239 -3.80 1.07 -11.25
CA ALA A 239 -3.30 1.70 -12.47
C ALA A 239 -2.54 3.01 -12.17
N ASP A 240 -1.79 3.50 -13.14
CA ASP A 240 -1.04 4.76 -13.05
C ASP A 240 -1.99 5.96 -12.79
N SER A 241 -3.24 5.90 -13.28
CA SER A 241 -4.27 6.92 -13.01
C SER A 241 -4.57 7.08 -11.52
N PHE A 242 -4.66 5.97 -10.76
CA PHE A 242 -4.78 6.00 -9.32
C PHE A 242 -3.59 6.70 -8.68
N GLY A 243 -2.39 6.29 -9.09
CA GLY A 243 -1.17 6.79 -8.46
C GLY A 243 -0.94 8.27 -8.74
N GLN A 244 -1.28 8.77 -9.92
CA GLN A 244 -1.18 10.19 -10.24
C GLN A 244 -2.12 11.04 -9.39
N GLU A 245 -3.38 10.62 -9.23
CA GLU A 245 -4.33 11.32 -8.36
C GLU A 245 -3.90 11.26 -6.88
N MET A 246 -3.44 10.08 -6.44
CA MET A 246 -2.95 9.90 -5.08
C MET A 246 -1.71 10.74 -4.80
N LEU A 247 -0.75 10.82 -5.75
CA LEU A 247 0.43 11.66 -5.62
C LEU A 247 0.06 13.15 -5.60
N ARG A 248 -0.85 13.59 -6.49
CA ARG A 248 -1.36 14.95 -6.49
C ARG A 248 -1.96 15.31 -5.13
N HIS A 249 -2.85 14.46 -4.61
CA HIS A 249 -3.48 14.63 -3.31
C HIS A 249 -2.43 14.69 -2.19
N THR A 250 -1.42 13.82 -2.23
CA THR A 250 -0.32 13.79 -1.25
C THR A 250 0.50 15.08 -1.24
N LEU A 251 0.79 15.64 -2.41
CA LEU A 251 1.65 16.83 -2.52
C LEU A 251 0.90 18.13 -2.18
N THR A 252 -0.45 18.10 -2.12
CA THR A 252 -1.30 19.25 -1.74
C THR A 252 -1.83 19.17 -0.30
N ALA A 253 -1.65 18.04 0.39
CA ALA A 253 -1.97 17.87 1.81
C ALA A 253 -0.87 18.45 2.70
#